data_a3ebf0baad7211aa63cf9014e99142e0
#
_entry.id   a3ebf0baad7211aa63cf9014e99142e0
#
_cell.length_a   1.000
_cell.length_b   1.000
_cell.length_c   1.000
_cell.angle_alpha   90.00
_cell.angle_beta   90.00
_cell.angle_gamma   90.00
#
_symmetry.space_group_name_H-M   'P 1'
#
loop_
_entity.id
_entity.type
_entity.pdbx_description
1 polymer ?
#
loop_
_entity_poly.entity_id
_entity_poly.type
_entity_poly.pdbx_seq_one_letter_code
_entity_poly.pdbx_strand_id
1 'polypeptide(L)'
;MAKAKILVQDIADALNLSRTTVSKVLNNSGSVSPQTRERVLHKAAELNYKCYSLIQPVLTENLDLEENLDLEEAFTAQSTDAPKEESAPSQQSQIAVFFSKGIDKQHIGFNLLSVLGQELSRKNYSISMYFIQEAEFQSLLLPPTFHLEQTASIFCIELLDKSYSRMLCSLGKPILFFDAYAGILEDSLPADVLTAESQFHLTGLIKNLIQKYHLQKIGFFGSSLHCLSFFERWLGFRAAILSCGLEYDETCSIIANDDLYWDDRWLLTQLKRMDSLPELFVCANDSLACQLMRILASLNIHCPRDILITGFDNSPIASTNQPGITTIDPHSSDLAWEATSLILSRLEEPEQPYRNIRLQSSTIKRDSTLRR
;
A
#
# COMPACT_ATOMS: atom_id res chain seq x y z
N MET A 1 14.74 18.36 -30.93
CA MET A 1 15.93 17.47 -30.93
C MET A 1 15.60 16.29 -30.02
N ALA A 2 15.52 15.08 -30.55
CA ALA A 2 15.24 13.89 -29.73
C ALA A 2 16.37 13.72 -28.70
N LYS A 3 16.05 13.68 -27.41
CA LYS A 3 17.00 13.30 -26.35
C LYS A 3 17.50 11.88 -26.64
N ALA A 4 18.80 11.72 -26.85
CA ALA A 4 19.41 10.40 -27.05
C ALA A 4 19.06 9.49 -25.88
N LYS A 5 18.67 8.25 -26.16
CA LYS A 5 18.35 7.24 -25.14
C LYS A 5 19.64 6.93 -24.36
N ILE A 6 19.64 7.20 -23.08
CA ILE A 6 20.78 6.89 -22.19
C ILE A 6 20.95 5.36 -22.08
N LEU A 7 22.17 4.90 -22.27
CA LEU A 7 22.54 3.48 -22.21
C LEU A 7 23.37 3.19 -20.94
N VAL A 8 23.46 1.92 -20.55
CA VAL A 8 24.34 1.47 -19.44
C VAL A 8 25.79 1.91 -19.65
N GLN A 9 26.22 1.99 -20.92
CA GLN A 9 27.56 2.45 -21.29
C GLN A 9 27.78 3.91 -20.91
N ASP A 10 26.80 4.78 -21.08
CA ASP A 10 26.94 6.21 -20.76
C ASP A 10 27.15 6.42 -19.26
N ILE A 11 26.51 5.60 -18.42
CA ILE A 11 26.70 5.62 -16.96
C ILE A 11 28.11 5.08 -16.61
N ALA A 12 28.54 4.01 -17.29
CA ALA A 12 29.84 3.40 -17.09
C ALA A 12 30.98 4.39 -17.44
N ASP A 13 30.87 5.05 -18.56
CA ASP A 13 31.85 6.06 -19.04
C ASP A 13 31.88 7.27 -18.11
N ALA A 14 30.72 7.76 -17.66
CA ALA A 14 30.61 8.89 -16.74
C ALA A 14 31.21 8.63 -15.35
N LEU A 15 31.29 7.38 -14.92
CA LEU A 15 31.82 6.97 -13.61
C LEU A 15 33.20 6.31 -13.68
N ASN A 16 33.78 6.13 -14.88
CA ASN A 16 34.99 5.35 -15.12
C ASN A 16 34.88 3.92 -14.54
N LEU A 17 33.74 3.27 -14.75
CA LEU A 17 33.49 1.90 -14.32
C LEU A 17 33.30 0.99 -15.54
N SER A 18 33.45 -0.33 -15.33
CA SER A 18 33.11 -1.27 -16.39
C SER A 18 31.57 -1.33 -16.59
N ARG A 19 31.14 -1.56 -17.83
CA ARG A 19 29.71 -1.81 -18.15
C ARG A 19 29.14 -2.94 -17.29
N THR A 20 29.91 -3.99 -17.04
CA THR A 20 29.54 -5.13 -16.20
C THR A 20 29.29 -4.70 -14.75
N THR A 21 30.13 -3.81 -14.18
CA THR A 21 29.95 -3.29 -12.83
C THR A 21 28.67 -2.47 -12.72
N VAL A 22 28.41 -1.60 -13.70
CA VAL A 22 27.18 -0.79 -13.74
C VAL A 22 25.96 -1.69 -13.91
N SER A 23 26.01 -2.67 -14.81
CA SER A 23 24.92 -3.63 -15.01
C SER A 23 24.61 -4.43 -13.73
N LYS A 24 25.64 -4.91 -13.03
CA LYS A 24 25.47 -5.59 -11.75
C LYS A 24 24.77 -4.72 -10.69
N VAL A 25 25.12 -3.44 -10.62
CA VAL A 25 24.46 -2.50 -9.70
C VAL A 25 23.01 -2.26 -10.10
N LEU A 26 22.74 -2.00 -11.38
CA LEU A 26 21.41 -1.69 -11.88
C LEU A 26 20.44 -2.88 -11.81
N ASN A 27 20.97 -4.11 -11.97
CA ASN A 27 20.21 -5.35 -11.88
C ASN A 27 20.31 -6.00 -10.50
N ASN A 28 20.91 -5.30 -9.54
CA ASN A 28 21.11 -5.78 -8.16
C ASN A 28 21.77 -7.18 -8.07
N SER A 29 22.63 -7.55 -9.02
CA SER A 29 23.29 -8.84 -9.11
C SER A 29 24.78 -8.75 -8.76
N GLY A 30 25.28 -9.69 -7.94
CA GLY A 30 26.68 -9.81 -7.57
C GLY A 30 27.19 -8.79 -6.54
N SER A 31 28.38 -9.05 -5.96
CA SER A 31 28.98 -8.21 -4.93
C SER A 31 29.63 -6.95 -5.54
N VAL A 32 29.10 -5.79 -5.23
CA VAL A 32 29.68 -4.48 -5.53
C VAL A 32 29.72 -3.68 -4.23
N SER A 33 30.81 -2.95 -3.99
CA SER A 33 30.94 -2.17 -2.74
C SER A 33 29.81 -1.17 -2.57
N PRO A 34 29.34 -0.90 -1.32
CA PRO A 34 28.27 0.07 -1.03
C PRO A 34 28.51 1.43 -1.66
N GLN A 35 29.74 1.95 -1.57
CA GLN A 35 30.12 3.22 -2.18
C GLN A 35 30.02 3.23 -3.70
N THR A 36 30.41 2.14 -4.37
CA THR A 36 30.30 2.03 -5.83
C THR A 36 28.83 1.91 -6.25
N ARG A 37 28.03 1.16 -5.48
CA ARG A 37 26.59 1.04 -5.70
C ARG A 37 25.91 2.40 -5.63
N GLU A 38 26.15 3.17 -4.59
CA GLU A 38 25.58 4.50 -4.39
C GLU A 38 25.94 5.45 -5.54
N ARG A 39 27.22 5.46 -5.96
CA ARG A 39 27.68 6.29 -7.09
C ARG A 39 26.98 5.95 -8.40
N VAL A 40 26.79 4.67 -8.68
CA VAL A 40 26.11 4.21 -9.92
C VAL A 40 24.63 4.58 -9.88
N LEU A 41 23.94 4.38 -8.76
CA LEU A 41 22.52 4.70 -8.62
C LEU A 41 22.29 6.22 -8.72
N HIS A 42 23.11 7.01 -8.07
CA HIS A 42 23.06 8.48 -8.16
C HIS A 42 23.26 8.96 -9.61
N LYS A 43 24.22 8.39 -10.33
CA LYS A 43 24.49 8.76 -11.72
C LYS A 43 23.39 8.30 -12.68
N ALA A 44 22.80 7.13 -12.42
CA ALA A 44 21.65 6.66 -13.19
C ALA A 44 20.44 7.58 -13.00
N ALA A 45 20.21 8.07 -11.78
CA ALA A 45 19.16 9.03 -11.48
C ALA A 45 19.43 10.39 -12.17
N GLU A 46 20.66 10.92 -12.06
CA GLU A 46 21.08 12.18 -12.68
C GLU A 46 20.90 12.17 -14.21
N LEU A 47 21.24 11.06 -14.85
CA LEU A 47 21.10 10.87 -16.29
C LEU A 47 19.69 10.45 -16.72
N ASN A 48 18.76 10.27 -15.78
CA ASN A 48 17.39 9.79 -16.01
C ASN A 48 17.34 8.44 -16.77
N TYR A 49 18.25 7.52 -16.42
CA TYR A 49 18.33 6.19 -17.03
C TYR A 49 17.13 5.33 -16.63
N LYS A 50 16.30 4.90 -17.59
CA LYS A 50 15.11 4.05 -17.37
C LYS A 50 14.20 4.52 -16.20
N CYS A 51 14.05 5.81 -16.02
CA CYS A 51 13.28 6.40 -14.90
C CYS A 51 13.78 5.97 -13.50
N TYR A 52 15.07 5.67 -13.36
CA TYR A 52 15.67 5.15 -12.13
C TYR A 52 15.53 6.11 -10.94
N SER A 53 15.42 7.42 -11.20
CA SER A 53 15.16 8.45 -10.20
C SER A 53 13.82 8.28 -9.47
N LEU A 54 12.86 7.59 -10.10
CA LEU A 54 11.52 7.37 -9.53
C LEU A 54 11.44 6.07 -8.70
N ILE A 55 12.41 5.15 -8.85
CA ILE A 55 12.39 3.82 -8.23
C ILE A 55 13.38 3.74 -7.05
N GLN A 56 14.34 4.65 -6.95
CA GLN A 56 15.43 4.59 -5.98
C GLN A 56 14.99 4.55 -4.49
N PRO A 57 13.99 5.25 -4.01
CA PRO A 57 13.55 5.17 -2.62
C PRO A 57 13.01 3.79 -2.22
N VAL A 58 12.48 3.03 -3.20
CA VAL A 58 11.84 1.72 -2.99
C VAL A 58 12.87 0.57 -2.97
N LEU A 59 14.04 0.76 -3.57
CA LEU A 59 15.03 -0.30 -3.77
C LEU A 59 16.19 -0.31 -2.76
N THR A 60 16.37 0.74 -1.95
CA THR A 60 17.57 0.88 -1.12
C THR A 60 17.48 0.34 0.30
N GLU A 61 16.30 0.01 0.82
CA GLU A 61 16.18 -0.41 2.23
C GLU A 61 16.15 -1.92 2.51
N ASN A 62 15.96 -2.81 1.52
CA ASN A 62 15.94 -4.26 1.80
C ASN A 62 16.33 -5.11 0.59
N LEU A 63 17.62 -5.35 0.40
CA LEU A 63 18.10 -6.37 -0.55
C LEU A 63 19.19 -7.25 0.06
N ASP A 64 18.77 -8.11 0.98
CA ASP A 64 19.39 -9.40 1.22
C ASP A 64 18.29 -10.45 1.09
N LEU A 65 18.15 -11.02 -0.09
CA LEU A 65 17.72 -12.40 -0.36
C LEU A 65 17.52 -12.60 -1.87
N GLU A 66 18.25 -13.60 -2.36
CA GLU A 66 18.28 -14.05 -3.74
C GLU A 66 16.92 -14.61 -4.18
N GLU A 67 16.42 -14.16 -5.33
CA GLU A 67 15.83 -15.06 -6.34
C GLU A 67 15.71 -14.31 -7.67
N ASN A 68 16.40 -14.91 -8.66
CA ASN A 68 16.41 -14.49 -10.05
C ASN A 68 15.02 -14.61 -10.67
N LEU A 69 14.47 -13.50 -11.11
CA LEU A 69 13.45 -13.48 -12.16
C LEU A 69 14.00 -12.64 -13.31
N ASP A 70 14.31 -13.33 -14.40
CA ASP A 70 14.74 -12.75 -15.66
C ASP A 70 13.66 -11.82 -16.21
N LEU A 71 13.86 -10.51 -16.00
CA LEU A 71 13.02 -9.46 -16.56
C LEU A 71 13.39 -9.10 -18.02
N GLU A 72 14.37 -9.78 -18.62
CA GLU A 72 14.80 -9.48 -19.99
C GLU A 72 13.93 -10.15 -21.08
N GLU A 73 13.23 -11.24 -20.80
CA GLU A 73 12.44 -11.93 -21.84
C GLU A 73 11.05 -11.32 -22.11
N ALA A 74 10.54 -10.46 -21.25
CA ALA A 74 9.21 -9.84 -21.44
C ALA A 74 9.22 -8.62 -22.39
N PHE A 75 10.39 -8.12 -22.80
CA PHE A 75 10.51 -6.88 -23.59
C PHE A 75 11.09 -7.03 -24.99
N THR A 76 11.42 -8.25 -25.45
CA THR A 76 12.08 -8.46 -26.75
C THR A 76 11.25 -9.19 -27.81
N ALA A 77 9.96 -9.42 -27.61
CA ALA A 77 9.12 -10.01 -28.63
C ALA A 77 8.28 -8.95 -29.35
N GLN A 78 8.69 -8.62 -30.54
CA GLN A 78 8.02 -8.04 -31.71
C GLN A 78 8.53 -6.68 -32.19
N SER A 79 9.42 -6.77 -33.16
CA SER A 79 9.52 -5.80 -34.23
C SER A 79 10.06 -6.46 -35.50
N THR A 80 9.17 -6.94 -36.36
CA THR A 80 9.35 -7.05 -37.80
C THR A 80 7.99 -6.85 -38.43
N ASP A 81 7.71 -5.68 -39.02
CA ASP A 81 7.39 -5.48 -40.40
C ASP A 81 7.12 -3.99 -40.71
N ALA A 82 7.50 -3.63 -41.92
CA ALA A 82 7.88 -2.40 -42.56
C ALA A 82 6.78 -1.33 -42.79
N PRO A 83 7.05 -0.22 -43.48
CA PRO A 83 6.77 1.14 -43.00
C PRO A 83 5.43 1.69 -43.48
N LYS A 84 4.69 2.35 -42.62
CA LYS A 84 3.64 3.29 -42.99
C LYS A 84 3.88 4.63 -42.27
N GLU A 85 3.88 5.66 -43.10
CA GLU A 85 3.85 7.08 -42.87
C GLU A 85 3.93 7.58 -41.44
N GLU A 86 4.96 8.41 -41.16
CA GLU A 86 5.19 9.17 -39.95
C GLU A 86 4.01 10.12 -39.66
N SER A 87 3.03 9.64 -38.92
CA SER A 87 2.23 10.51 -38.07
C SER A 87 3.06 10.80 -36.82
N ALA A 88 3.13 12.06 -36.38
CA ALA A 88 3.77 12.47 -35.13
C ALA A 88 3.42 11.53 -33.99
N PRO A 89 4.35 11.18 -33.06
CA PRO A 89 4.08 10.25 -32.00
C PRO A 89 2.87 10.75 -31.21
N SER A 90 1.77 10.01 -31.26
CA SER A 90 0.61 10.29 -30.45
C SER A 90 1.08 10.28 -28.99
N GLN A 91 0.98 11.42 -28.33
CA GLN A 91 1.36 11.58 -26.93
C GLN A 91 0.59 10.54 -26.13
N GLN A 92 1.28 9.52 -25.63
CA GLN A 92 0.67 8.44 -24.84
C GLN A 92 0.08 9.05 -23.58
N SER A 93 -1.22 8.94 -23.42
CA SER A 93 -1.91 9.47 -22.23
C SER A 93 -1.45 8.75 -20.97
N GLN A 94 -1.23 9.50 -19.91
CA GLN A 94 -0.70 9.00 -18.64
C GLN A 94 -1.79 8.85 -17.58
N ILE A 95 -1.68 7.79 -16.78
CA ILE A 95 -2.37 7.71 -15.50
C ILE A 95 -1.37 8.12 -14.42
N ALA A 96 -1.67 9.21 -13.73
CA ALA A 96 -0.84 9.71 -12.64
C ALA A 96 -1.21 8.99 -11.33
N VAL A 97 -0.24 8.34 -10.70
CA VAL A 97 -0.45 7.64 -9.42
C VAL A 97 0.21 8.43 -8.30
N PHE A 98 -0.58 8.85 -7.32
CA PHE A 98 -0.16 9.67 -6.19
C PHE A 98 -0.12 8.84 -4.90
N PHE A 99 0.94 9.03 -4.11
CA PHE A 99 1.16 8.36 -2.82
C PHE A 99 1.62 9.37 -1.77
N SER A 100 1.24 9.13 -0.52
CA SER A 100 1.74 9.91 0.62
C SER A 100 2.97 9.28 1.31
N LYS A 101 3.18 7.97 1.17
CA LYS A 101 4.28 7.22 1.80
C LYS A 101 4.89 6.25 0.81
N GLY A 102 6.13 5.84 1.04
CA GLY A 102 6.78 4.79 0.25
C GLY A 102 6.01 3.47 0.34
N ILE A 103 5.82 2.81 -0.80
CA ILE A 103 5.16 1.50 -0.87
C ILE A 103 6.25 0.44 -0.87
N ASP A 104 6.28 -0.41 0.16
CA ASP A 104 7.14 -1.58 0.20
C ASP A 104 6.46 -2.81 -0.44
N LYS A 105 7.22 -3.90 -0.62
CA LYS A 105 6.70 -5.15 -1.20
C LYS A 105 5.63 -5.84 -0.35
N GLN A 106 5.50 -5.48 0.91
CA GLN A 106 4.52 -6.06 1.84
C GLN A 106 3.22 -5.26 1.84
N HIS A 107 3.23 -4.08 1.23
CA HIS A 107 2.08 -3.20 1.15
C HIS A 107 1.10 -3.67 0.07
N ILE A 108 -0.19 -3.62 0.36
CA ILE A 108 -1.26 -3.96 -0.60
C ILE A 108 -1.13 -3.17 -1.91
N GLY A 109 -0.69 -1.92 -1.83
CA GLY A 109 -0.46 -1.03 -2.96
C GLY A 109 0.59 -1.54 -3.96
N PHE A 110 1.58 -2.33 -3.55
CA PHE A 110 2.59 -2.88 -4.47
C PHE A 110 1.98 -3.88 -5.46
N ASN A 111 1.19 -4.82 -4.96
CA ASN A 111 0.48 -5.78 -5.82
C ASN A 111 -0.50 -5.08 -6.76
N LEU A 112 -1.22 -4.09 -6.24
CA LEU A 112 -2.16 -3.27 -6.97
C LEU A 112 -1.48 -2.55 -8.15
N LEU A 113 -0.33 -1.93 -7.94
CA LEU A 113 0.44 -1.25 -8.99
C LEU A 113 0.95 -2.19 -10.07
N SER A 114 1.39 -3.39 -9.70
CA SER A 114 1.89 -4.36 -10.66
C SER A 114 0.80 -4.78 -11.65
N VAL A 115 -0.40 -5.12 -11.16
CA VAL A 115 -1.55 -5.50 -11.99
C VAL A 115 -2.05 -4.30 -12.81
N LEU A 116 -2.21 -3.14 -12.16
CA LEU A 116 -2.64 -1.89 -12.81
C LEU A 116 -1.72 -1.54 -13.98
N GLY A 117 -0.39 -1.63 -13.78
CA GLY A 117 0.60 -1.33 -14.83
C GLY A 117 0.46 -2.22 -16.05
N GLN A 118 0.27 -3.53 -15.83
CA GLN A 118 0.08 -4.47 -16.94
C GLN A 118 -1.21 -4.19 -17.73
N GLU A 119 -2.31 -3.96 -17.03
CA GLU A 119 -3.62 -3.75 -17.68
C GLU A 119 -3.71 -2.40 -18.40
N LEU A 120 -3.23 -1.33 -17.79
CA LEU A 120 -3.23 -0.01 -18.42
C LEU A 120 -2.29 0.04 -19.64
N SER A 121 -1.14 -0.65 -19.56
CA SER A 121 -0.23 -0.77 -20.72
C SER A 121 -0.89 -1.44 -21.92
N ARG A 122 -1.71 -2.47 -21.70
CA ARG A 122 -2.50 -3.13 -22.76
C ARG A 122 -3.52 -2.18 -23.41
N LYS A 123 -3.92 -1.14 -22.70
CA LYS A 123 -4.85 -0.11 -23.17
C LYS A 123 -4.13 1.16 -23.67
N ASN A 124 -2.81 1.08 -23.86
CA ASN A 124 -1.98 2.18 -24.37
C ASN A 124 -1.85 3.39 -23.41
N TYR A 125 -2.04 3.18 -22.11
CA TYR A 125 -1.74 4.16 -21.08
C TYR A 125 -0.38 3.87 -20.44
N SER A 126 0.37 4.93 -20.12
CA SER A 126 1.57 4.86 -19.26
C SER A 126 1.22 5.24 -17.83
N ILE A 127 2.01 4.75 -16.86
CA ILE A 127 1.88 5.14 -15.46
C ILE A 127 3.03 6.06 -15.09
N SER A 128 2.70 7.18 -14.44
CA SER A 128 3.65 8.08 -13.80
C SER A 128 3.37 8.15 -12.30
N MET A 129 4.40 7.90 -11.48
CA MET A 129 4.27 7.81 -10.02
C MET A 129 4.79 9.09 -9.36
N TYR A 130 4.03 9.61 -8.40
CA TYR A 130 4.33 10.84 -7.67
C TYR A 130 4.22 10.60 -6.18
N PHE A 131 5.33 10.80 -5.47
CA PHE A 131 5.37 10.77 -4.01
C PHE A 131 5.18 12.19 -3.48
N ILE A 132 4.07 12.40 -2.79
CA ILE A 132 3.72 13.71 -2.26
C ILE A 132 4.50 13.93 -0.96
N GLN A 133 5.26 15.01 -0.92
CA GLN A 133 6.06 15.39 0.24
C GLN A 133 5.21 16.21 1.23
N GLU A 134 5.63 16.25 2.49
CA GLU A 134 4.96 17.01 3.54
C GLU A 134 4.79 18.49 3.16
N ALA A 135 5.80 19.09 2.54
CA ALA A 135 5.74 20.48 2.09
C ALA A 135 4.67 20.72 1.02
N GLU A 136 4.41 19.73 0.14
CA GLU A 136 3.37 19.79 -0.89
C GLU A 136 1.98 19.65 -0.27
N PHE A 137 1.82 18.78 0.74
CA PHE A 137 0.58 18.68 1.51
C PHE A 137 0.25 20.01 2.20
N GLN A 138 1.19 20.57 2.94
CA GLN A 138 1.00 21.81 3.70
C GLN A 138 0.70 23.02 2.80
N SER A 139 1.29 23.07 1.61
CA SER A 139 1.14 24.19 0.67
C SER A 139 0.08 23.96 -0.38
N LEU A 140 -0.56 22.78 -0.43
CA LEU A 140 -1.50 22.34 -1.46
C LEU A 140 -0.92 22.50 -2.88
N LEU A 141 0.35 22.13 -3.05
CA LEU A 141 1.07 22.21 -4.31
C LEU A 141 1.18 20.85 -4.97
N LEU A 142 1.14 20.83 -6.28
CA LEU A 142 1.41 19.63 -7.08
C LEU A 142 2.91 19.40 -7.19
N PRO A 143 3.38 18.14 -7.31
CA PRO A 143 4.78 17.85 -7.57
C PRO A 143 5.28 18.61 -8.80
N PRO A 144 6.48 19.21 -8.78
CA PRO A 144 7.01 20.01 -9.90
C PRO A 144 7.12 19.25 -11.23
N THR A 145 7.20 17.93 -11.15
CA THR A 145 7.28 17.03 -12.32
C THR A 145 5.91 16.58 -12.84
N PHE A 146 4.82 16.96 -12.17
CA PHE A 146 3.47 16.63 -12.60
C PHE A 146 3.02 17.51 -13.75
N HIS A 147 2.49 16.88 -14.81
CA HIS A 147 1.99 17.56 -16.01
C HIS A 147 0.51 17.24 -16.23
N LEU A 148 -0.36 18.18 -15.86
CA LEU A 148 -1.81 18.01 -15.95
C LEU A 148 -2.29 17.73 -17.39
N GLU A 149 -1.67 18.40 -18.37
CA GLU A 149 -2.00 18.26 -19.80
C GLU A 149 -1.79 16.84 -20.34
N GLN A 150 -0.80 16.12 -19.79
CA GLN A 150 -0.45 14.75 -20.19
C GLN A 150 -1.22 13.70 -19.41
N THR A 151 -1.93 14.10 -18.35
CA THR A 151 -2.63 13.22 -17.44
C THR A 151 -4.06 13.00 -17.90
N ALA A 152 -4.42 11.74 -18.15
CA ALA A 152 -5.79 11.33 -18.48
C ALA A 152 -6.64 11.14 -17.22
N SER A 153 -6.08 10.49 -16.18
CA SER A 153 -6.75 10.24 -14.90
C SER A 153 -5.72 10.23 -13.77
N ILE A 154 -6.18 10.47 -12.56
CA ILE A 154 -5.38 10.44 -11.33
C ILE A 154 -5.83 9.24 -10.48
N PHE A 155 -4.89 8.44 -10.00
CA PHE A 155 -5.12 7.36 -9.08
C PHE A 155 -4.37 7.63 -7.78
N CYS A 156 -5.11 7.79 -6.69
CA CYS A 156 -4.56 8.09 -5.37
C CYS A 156 -4.55 6.82 -4.53
N ILE A 157 -3.38 6.40 -4.05
CA ILE A 157 -3.23 5.24 -3.17
C ILE A 157 -2.92 5.75 -1.77
N GLU A 158 -3.84 5.52 -0.82
CA GLU A 158 -3.73 5.94 0.57
C GLU A 158 -3.32 7.41 0.72
N LEU A 159 -3.89 8.27 -0.12
CA LEU A 159 -3.74 9.71 -0.03
C LEU A 159 -4.78 10.24 0.97
N LEU A 160 -4.41 10.32 2.23
CA LEU A 160 -5.36 10.48 3.35
C LEU A 160 -5.56 11.93 3.82
N ASP A 161 -4.86 12.90 3.22
CA ASP A 161 -5.07 14.31 3.53
C ASP A 161 -6.32 14.84 2.83
N LYS A 162 -7.28 15.33 3.62
CA LYS A 162 -8.59 15.84 3.15
C LYS A 162 -8.43 17.06 2.23
N SER A 163 -7.57 18.00 2.61
CA SER A 163 -7.42 19.26 1.88
C SER A 163 -6.74 19.03 0.53
N TYR A 164 -5.72 18.18 0.52
CA TYR A 164 -5.01 17.80 -0.68
C TYR A 164 -5.89 16.96 -1.63
N SER A 165 -6.68 16.03 -1.11
CA SER A 165 -7.64 15.25 -1.89
C SER A 165 -8.68 16.16 -2.58
N ARG A 166 -9.18 17.17 -1.89
CA ARG A 166 -10.08 18.16 -2.46
C ARG A 166 -9.43 19.03 -3.53
N MET A 167 -8.19 19.45 -3.29
CA MET A 167 -7.41 20.19 -4.28
C MET A 167 -7.23 19.37 -5.57
N LEU A 168 -6.88 18.08 -5.46
CA LEU A 168 -6.77 17.20 -6.62
C LEU A 168 -8.12 17.09 -7.38
N CYS A 169 -9.24 16.93 -6.66
CA CYS A 169 -10.56 16.89 -7.29
C CYS A 169 -10.91 18.17 -8.06
N SER A 170 -10.33 19.33 -7.69
CA SER A 170 -10.56 20.59 -8.40
C SER A 170 -9.77 20.72 -9.73
N LEU A 171 -8.89 19.76 -10.05
CA LEU A 171 -8.10 19.77 -11.28
C LEU A 171 -8.89 19.43 -12.56
N GLY A 172 -10.16 18.99 -12.41
CA GLY A 172 -11.01 18.65 -13.55
C GLY A 172 -10.61 17.37 -14.29
N LYS A 173 -9.87 16.47 -13.63
CA LYS A 173 -9.50 15.15 -14.16
C LYS A 173 -10.29 14.05 -13.45
N PRO A 174 -10.61 12.93 -14.12
CA PRO A 174 -11.11 11.74 -13.46
C PRO A 174 -10.18 11.30 -12.35
N ILE A 175 -10.72 11.03 -11.15
CA ILE A 175 -9.94 10.60 -10.00
C ILE A 175 -10.54 9.34 -9.38
N LEU A 176 -9.67 8.39 -9.04
CA LEU A 176 -9.98 7.24 -8.22
C LEU A 176 -9.12 7.28 -6.95
N PHE A 177 -9.74 7.15 -5.79
CA PHE A 177 -9.06 6.93 -4.52
C PHE A 177 -9.11 5.44 -4.16
N PHE A 178 -7.94 4.84 -3.92
CA PHE A 178 -7.81 3.55 -3.25
C PHE A 178 -7.57 3.82 -1.78
N ASP A 179 -8.61 3.58 -0.98
CA ASP A 179 -8.81 4.11 0.36
C ASP A 179 -8.86 5.65 0.40
N ALA A 180 -9.31 6.21 1.50
CA ALA A 180 -9.51 7.64 1.65
C ALA A 180 -9.40 8.04 3.13
N TYR A 181 -9.41 9.35 3.41
CA TYR A 181 -9.46 9.83 4.79
C TYR A 181 -10.77 9.40 5.49
N ALA A 182 -10.70 9.14 6.78
CA ALA A 182 -11.80 8.57 7.57
C ALA A 182 -13.09 9.40 7.52
N GLY A 183 -12.97 10.74 7.44
CA GLY A 183 -14.12 11.68 7.39
C GLY A 183 -14.80 11.79 6.01
N ILE A 184 -14.46 10.98 5.01
CA ILE A 184 -15.08 11.05 3.67
C ILE A 184 -16.59 10.74 3.70
N LEU A 185 -17.05 10.01 4.69
CA LEU A 185 -18.47 9.69 4.87
C LEU A 185 -19.32 10.92 5.23
N GLU A 186 -18.70 11.95 5.85
CA GLU A 186 -19.36 13.20 6.22
C GLU A 186 -19.33 14.22 5.08
N ASP A 187 -18.39 14.08 4.16
CA ASP A 187 -18.05 15.11 3.19
C ASP A 187 -17.50 14.46 1.92
N SER A 188 -18.41 13.98 1.10
CA SER A 188 -18.07 13.23 -0.13
C SER A 188 -17.18 14.02 -1.09
N LEU A 189 -16.18 13.34 -1.65
CA LEU A 189 -15.37 13.87 -2.73
C LEU A 189 -16.07 13.65 -4.09
N PRO A 190 -15.91 14.58 -5.05
CA PRO A 190 -16.33 14.37 -6.43
C PRO A 190 -15.32 13.43 -7.16
N ALA A 191 -15.25 12.17 -6.72
CA ALA A 191 -14.32 11.16 -7.20
C ALA A 191 -14.86 9.75 -6.94
N ASP A 192 -14.35 8.76 -7.67
CA ASP A 192 -14.60 7.36 -7.36
C ASP A 192 -13.73 6.92 -6.16
N VAL A 193 -14.27 6.05 -5.31
CA VAL A 193 -13.55 5.46 -4.17
C VAL A 193 -13.66 3.95 -4.22
N LEU A 194 -12.54 3.27 -4.09
CA LEU A 194 -12.44 1.82 -4.02
C LEU A 194 -11.81 1.42 -2.70
N THR A 195 -12.46 0.51 -1.97
CA THR A 195 -11.92 -0.09 -0.73
C THR A 195 -12.17 -1.59 -0.72
N ALA A 196 -11.43 -2.31 0.14
CA ALA A 196 -11.84 -3.65 0.55
C ALA A 196 -12.97 -3.54 1.58
N GLU A 197 -13.92 -4.47 1.57
CA GLU A 197 -14.90 -4.61 2.62
C GLU A 197 -14.18 -4.87 3.94
N SER A 198 -14.28 -3.97 4.90
CA SER A 198 -13.48 -3.95 6.11
C SER A 198 -14.28 -4.20 7.38
N GLN A 199 -15.61 -4.23 7.31
CA GLN A 199 -16.49 -4.33 8.47
C GLN A 199 -17.10 -5.72 8.66
N PHE A 200 -17.69 -6.28 7.60
CA PHE A 200 -18.57 -7.47 7.71
C PHE A 200 -17.82 -8.73 8.12
N HIS A 201 -16.73 -9.08 7.40
CA HIS A 201 -15.95 -10.27 7.70
C HIS A 201 -15.21 -10.17 9.03
N LEU A 202 -14.72 -8.98 9.36
CA LEU A 202 -14.08 -8.72 10.66
C LEU A 202 -15.09 -8.89 11.80
N THR A 203 -16.30 -8.32 11.67
CA THR A 203 -17.39 -8.51 12.64
C THR A 203 -17.68 -10.00 12.85
N GLY A 204 -17.84 -10.75 11.75
CA GLY A 204 -18.10 -12.19 11.79
C GLY A 204 -16.98 -12.98 12.49
N LEU A 205 -15.71 -12.67 12.18
CA LEU A 205 -14.55 -13.29 12.81
C LEU A 205 -14.55 -13.05 14.33
N ILE A 206 -14.70 -11.81 14.75
CA ILE A 206 -14.70 -11.43 16.18
C ILE A 206 -15.84 -12.14 16.93
N LYS A 207 -17.06 -12.09 16.39
CA LYS A 207 -18.24 -12.78 16.97
C LYS A 207 -17.98 -14.28 17.14
N ASN A 208 -17.45 -14.92 16.11
CA ASN A 208 -17.10 -16.35 16.17
C ASN A 208 -16.07 -16.66 17.27
N LEU A 209 -15.06 -15.81 17.47
CA LEU A 209 -14.05 -15.99 18.52
C LEU A 209 -14.65 -15.76 19.90
N ILE A 210 -15.47 -14.71 20.09
CA ILE A 210 -16.17 -14.44 21.35
C ILE A 210 -17.04 -15.63 21.74
N GLN A 211 -17.86 -16.13 20.83
CA GLN A 211 -18.77 -17.25 21.10
C GLN A 211 -18.01 -18.56 21.35
N LYS A 212 -16.98 -18.84 20.54
CA LYS A 212 -16.20 -20.09 20.64
C LYS A 212 -15.44 -20.22 21.97
N TYR A 213 -14.87 -19.12 22.44
CA TYR A 213 -13.99 -19.12 23.61
C TYR A 213 -14.58 -18.40 24.82
N HIS A 214 -15.85 -17.97 24.75
CA HIS A 214 -16.59 -17.25 25.80
C HIS A 214 -15.84 -16.00 26.31
N LEU A 215 -15.23 -15.27 25.37
CA LEU A 215 -14.41 -14.10 25.68
C LEU A 215 -15.27 -12.95 26.23
N GLN A 216 -14.75 -12.22 27.22
CA GLN A 216 -15.43 -11.11 27.88
C GLN A 216 -14.73 -9.77 27.62
N LYS A 217 -13.40 -9.78 27.53
CA LYS A 217 -12.59 -8.58 27.33
C LYS A 217 -11.93 -8.59 25.95
N ILE A 218 -12.33 -7.63 25.11
CA ILE A 218 -11.85 -7.53 23.72
C ILE A 218 -11.29 -6.12 23.52
N GLY A 219 -10.05 -6.03 23.07
CA GLY A 219 -9.39 -4.76 22.78
C GLY A 219 -9.18 -4.54 21.28
N PHE A 220 -9.13 -3.29 20.86
CA PHE A 220 -8.73 -2.88 19.52
C PHE A 220 -7.34 -2.24 19.58
N PHE A 221 -6.50 -2.53 18.58
CA PHE A 221 -5.19 -1.90 18.43
C PHE A 221 -5.07 -1.29 17.04
N GLY A 222 -5.07 0.04 16.96
CA GLY A 222 -4.96 0.81 15.74
C GLY A 222 -5.70 2.14 15.82
N SER A 223 -5.42 3.08 14.90
CA SER A 223 -6.14 4.35 14.80
C SER A 223 -7.52 4.13 14.17
N SER A 224 -8.56 4.62 14.82
CA SER A 224 -9.91 4.64 14.21
C SER A 224 -10.08 5.78 13.18
N LEU A 225 -9.10 6.70 13.07
CA LEU A 225 -9.18 7.88 12.21
C LEU A 225 -8.04 7.96 11.18
N HIS A 226 -7.24 6.90 11.04
CA HIS A 226 -6.17 6.86 10.06
C HIS A 226 -6.70 7.01 8.63
N CYS A 227 -7.58 6.12 8.23
CA CYS A 227 -8.20 6.07 6.91
C CYS A 227 -9.61 5.48 7.00
N LEU A 228 -10.35 5.50 5.89
CA LEU A 228 -11.71 4.96 5.82
C LEU A 228 -11.73 3.47 6.17
N SER A 229 -10.80 2.66 5.65
CA SER A 229 -10.77 1.24 5.95
C SER A 229 -10.48 0.94 7.42
N PHE A 230 -9.63 1.71 8.11
CA PHE A 230 -9.40 1.56 9.55
C PHE A 230 -10.62 1.97 10.36
N PHE A 231 -11.31 3.04 9.96
CA PHE A 231 -12.56 3.44 10.57
C PHE A 231 -13.64 2.34 10.43
N GLU A 232 -13.77 1.73 9.25
CA GLU A 232 -14.69 0.62 9.02
C GLU A 232 -14.31 -0.62 9.87
N ARG A 233 -13.02 -0.94 10.00
CA ARG A 233 -12.52 -2.01 10.91
C ARG A 233 -12.90 -1.72 12.36
N TRP A 234 -12.75 -0.48 12.80
CA TRP A 234 -13.22 -0.03 14.12
C TRP A 234 -14.72 -0.20 14.29
N LEU A 235 -15.54 0.20 13.31
CA LEU A 235 -16.99 -0.01 13.33
C LEU A 235 -17.35 -1.50 13.39
N GLY A 236 -16.64 -2.34 12.63
CA GLY A 236 -16.82 -3.80 12.65
C GLY A 236 -16.52 -4.42 14.02
N PHE A 237 -15.44 -3.97 14.64
CA PHE A 237 -15.10 -4.35 16.01
C PHE A 237 -16.21 -3.95 17.00
N ARG A 238 -16.69 -2.69 16.95
CA ARG A 238 -17.75 -2.20 17.82
C ARG A 238 -19.07 -2.95 17.60
N ALA A 239 -19.42 -3.22 16.34
CA ALA A 239 -20.60 -3.99 15.98
C ALA A 239 -20.55 -5.43 16.51
N ALA A 240 -19.38 -6.08 16.49
CA ALA A 240 -19.18 -7.42 17.03
C ALA A 240 -19.43 -7.47 18.55
N ILE A 241 -18.84 -6.53 19.29
CA ILE A 241 -19.01 -6.41 20.75
C ILE A 241 -20.49 -6.23 21.11
N LEU A 242 -21.13 -5.23 20.49
CA LEU A 242 -22.55 -4.93 20.74
C LEU A 242 -23.45 -6.13 20.42
N SER A 243 -23.22 -6.81 19.29
CA SER A 243 -24.03 -7.95 18.86
C SER A 243 -23.85 -9.20 19.72
N CYS A 244 -22.76 -9.27 20.50
CA CYS A 244 -22.54 -10.31 21.50
C CYS A 244 -23.05 -9.96 22.91
N GLY A 245 -23.65 -8.78 23.06
CA GLY A 245 -24.15 -8.28 24.37
C GLY A 245 -23.03 -7.89 25.34
N LEU A 246 -21.81 -7.61 24.83
CA LEU A 246 -20.70 -7.15 25.62
C LEU A 246 -20.67 -5.61 25.67
N GLU A 247 -20.16 -5.07 26.78
CA GLU A 247 -19.87 -3.64 26.88
C GLU A 247 -18.49 -3.34 26.30
N TYR A 248 -18.36 -2.24 25.60
CA TYR A 248 -17.08 -1.75 25.13
C TYR A 248 -16.30 -1.09 26.26
N ASP A 249 -15.14 -1.63 26.56
CA ASP A 249 -14.19 -1.09 27.52
C ASP A 249 -13.00 -0.47 26.77
N GLU A 250 -12.95 0.87 26.73
CA GLU A 250 -11.87 1.59 26.04
C GLU A 250 -10.50 1.38 26.70
N THR A 251 -10.47 1.05 27.99
CA THR A 251 -9.21 0.78 28.71
C THR A 251 -8.51 -0.48 28.24
N CYS A 252 -9.23 -1.38 27.54
CA CYS A 252 -8.70 -2.57 26.90
C CYS A 252 -8.19 -2.33 25.48
N SER A 253 -8.31 -1.10 24.96
CA SER A 253 -7.93 -0.76 23.58
C SER A 253 -6.75 0.20 23.55
N ILE A 254 -5.96 0.15 22.47
CA ILE A 254 -4.85 1.07 22.21
C ILE A 254 -5.20 1.84 20.93
N ILE A 255 -5.77 3.03 21.11
CA ILE A 255 -6.19 3.91 20.02
C ILE A 255 -5.44 5.22 20.15
N ALA A 256 -4.59 5.53 19.17
CA ALA A 256 -3.77 6.72 19.15
C ALA A 256 -3.48 7.16 17.71
N ASN A 257 -2.70 8.22 17.54
CA ASN A 257 -2.18 8.63 16.24
C ASN A 257 -1.14 7.65 15.73
N ASP A 258 -1.04 7.50 14.41
CA ASP A 258 -0.22 6.49 13.73
C ASP A 258 1.27 6.57 14.05
N ASP A 259 1.82 7.76 14.23
CA ASP A 259 3.24 7.97 14.53
C ASP A 259 3.69 7.29 15.82
N LEU A 260 2.75 7.03 16.75
CA LEU A 260 3.05 6.43 18.03
C LEU A 260 3.14 4.90 17.99
N TYR A 261 2.47 4.26 17.04
CA TYR A 261 2.39 2.80 17.01
C TYR A 261 3.73 2.13 16.80
N TRP A 262 4.62 2.76 16.06
CA TRP A 262 5.95 2.24 15.74
C TRP A 262 6.99 2.46 16.85
N ASP A 263 6.64 3.21 17.90
CA ASP A 263 7.48 3.34 19.09
C ASP A 263 7.22 2.19 20.08
N ASP A 264 8.11 1.21 20.10
CA ASP A 264 8.04 0.05 20.99
C ASP A 264 7.97 0.44 22.48
N ARG A 265 8.62 1.52 22.89
CA ARG A 265 8.64 1.99 24.29
C ARG A 265 7.28 2.57 24.67
N TRP A 266 6.71 3.32 23.75
CA TRP A 266 5.37 3.85 23.93
C TRP A 266 4.33 2.72 24.03
N LEU A 267 4.35 1.75 23.08
CA LEU A 267 3.44 0.62 23.07
C LEU A 267 3.58 -0.23 24.36
N LEU A 268 4.81 -0.51 24.77
CA LEU A 268 5.09 -1.21 26.03
C LEU A 268 4.49 -0.47 27.24
N THR A 269 4.56 0.86 27.24
CA THR A 269 3.99 1.69 28.30
C THR A 269 2.46 1.61 28.30
N GLN A 270 1.80 1.63 27.14
CA GLN A 270 0.35 1.46 27.07
C GLN A 270 -0.09 0.09 27.62
N LEU A 271 0.58 -0.99 27.23
CA LEU A 271 0.27 -2.34 27.73
C LEU A 271 0.45 -2.46 29.25
N LYS A 272 1.48 -1.85 29.81
CA LYS A 272 1.74 -1.83 31.27
C LYS A 272 0.74 -0.97 32.06
N ARG A 273 0.06 -0.04 31.43
CA ARG A 273 -0.96 0.81 32.06
C ARG A 273 -2.33 0.14 32.15
N MET A 274 -2.54 -0.94 31.41
CA MET A 274 -3.80 -1.70 31.47
C MET A 274 -3.87 -2.45 32.80
N ASP A 275 -4.98 -2.32 33.52
CA ASP A 275 -5.23 -3.09 34.74
C ASP A 275 -5.25 -4.59 34.46
N SER A 276 -5.77 -4.96 33.31
CA SER A 276 -5.73 -6.32 32.76
C SER A 276 -5.74 -6.28 31.24
N LEU A 277 -4.97 -7.16 30.60
CA LEU A 277 -4.99 -7.29 29.16
C LEU A 277 -6.32 -7.87 28.67
N PRO A 278 -6.78 -7.54 27.46
CA PRO A 278 -7.90 -8.21 26.83
C PRO A 278 -7.55 -9.67 26.51
N GLU A 279 -8.56 -10.49 26.33
CA GLU A 279 -8.42 -11.90 25.93
C GLU A 279 -8.21 -12.04 24.41
N LEU A 280 -8.62 -11.02 23.66
CA LEU A 280 -8.44 -10.88 22.21
C LEU A 280 -8.08 -9.43 21.88
N PHE A 281 -6.96 -9.23 21.19
CA PHE A 281 -6.69 -7.98 20.47
C PHE A 281 -7.08 -8.12 19.00
N VAL A 282 -7.92 -7.20 18.55
CA VAL A 282 -8.25 -6.98 17.14
C VAL A 282 -7.35 -5.86 16.63
N CYS A 283 -6.33 -6.21 15.85
CA CYS A 283 -5.41 -5.24 15.30
C CYS A 283 -5.94 -4.70 13.95
N ALA A 284 -5.75 -3.41 13.71
CA ALA A 284 -6.22 -2.77 12.48
C ALA A 284 -5.57 -3.36 11.23
N ASN A 285 -4.32 -3.85 11.31
CA ASN A 285 -3.67 -4.61 10.24
C ASN A 285 -2.67 -5.65 10.77
N ASP A 286 -2.06 -6.43 9.85
CA ASP A 286 -1.12 -7.50 10.18
C ASP A 286 0.22 -6.98 10.73
N SER A 287 0.67 -5.82 10.26
CA SER A 287 1.92 -5.21 10.75
C SER A 287 1.80 -4.81 12.23
N LEU A 288 0.68 -4.19 12.61
CA LEU A 288 0.37 -3.89 14.01
C LEU A 288 0.22 -5.17 14.84
N ALA A 289 -0.43 -6.21 14.30
CA ALA A 289 -0.57 -7.50 14.98
C ALA A 289 0.80 -8.13 15.25
N CYS A 290 1.70 -8.14 14.28
CA CYS A 290 3.06 -8.65 14.41
C CYS A 290 3.86 -7.87 15.47
N GLN A 291 3.81 -6.54 15.44
CA GLN A 291 4.47 -5.68 16.41
C GLN A 291 3.95 -5.94 17.83
N LEU A 292 2.62 -6.00 17.99
CA LEU A 292 2.00 -6.27 19.28
C LEU A 292 2.44 -7.63 19.83
N MET A 293 2.44 -8.69 18.99
CA MET A 293 2.90 -10.03 19.39
C MET A 293 4.35 -10.02 19.87
N ARG A 294 5.23 -9.28 19.18
CA ARG A 294 6.64 -9.13 19.54
C ARG A 294 6.80 -8.45 20.91
N ILE A 295 6.05 -7.37 21.15
CA ILE A 295 6.10 -6.66 22.44
C ILE A 295 5.51 -7.50 23.58
N LEU A 296 4.39 -8.19 23.37
CA LEU A 296 3.79 -9.08 24.36
C LEU A 296 4.74 -10.24 24.72
N ALA A 297 5.43 -10.80 23.73
CA ALA A 297 6.43 -11.85 23.97
C ALA A 297 7.58 -11.35 24.88
N SER A 298 7.99 -10.08 24.76
CA SER A 298 8.98 -9.48 25.67
C SER A 298 8.51 -9.35 27.12
N LEU A 299 7.18 -9.38 27.33
CA LEU A 299 6.53 -9.44 28.63
C LEU A 299 6.22 -10.87 29.10
N ASN A 300 6.70 -11.89 28.37
CA ASN A 300 6.40 -13.31 28.60
C ASN A 300 4.90 -13.67 28.43
N ILE A 301 4.17 -12.91 27.60
CA ILE A 301 2.79 -13.12 27.22
C ILE A 301 2.76 -13.67 25.80
N HIS A 302 2.22 -14.86 25.61
CA HIS A 302 2.31 -15.60 24.36
C HIS A 302 0.95 -15.78 23.68
N CYS A 303 0.89 -15.41 22.42
CA CYS A 303 -0.22 -15.73 21.52
C CYS A 303 -0.03 -17.16 20.96
N PRO A 304 -1.08 -17.98 20.89
CA PRO A 304 -2.48 -17.78 21.30
C PRO A 304 -2.76 -18.23 22.74
N ARG A 305 -1.75 -18.71 23.50
CA ARG A 305 -1.90 -19.31 24.81
C ARG A 305 -2.58 -18.37 25.82
N ASP A 306 -1.99 -17.17 25.96
CA ASP A 306 -2.41 -16.19 26.96
C ASP A 306 -3.39 -15.18 26.37
N ILE A 307 -3.22 -14.82 25.09
CA ILE A 307 -4.01 -13.82 24.39
C ILE A 307 -4.20 -14.22 22.92
N LEU A 308 -5.38 -13.97 22.37
CA LEU A 308 -5.66 -14.13 20.94
C LEU A 308 -5.38 -12.83 20.21
N ILE A 309 -4.93 -12.92 18.94
CA ILE A 309 -4.63 -11.75 18.12
C ILE A 309 -5.14 -11.98 16.69
N THR A 310 -5.83 -10.97 16.15
CA THR A 310 -6.21 -10.93 14.73
C THR A 310 -5.59 -9.73 14.04
N GLY A 311 -5.31 -9.87 12.75
CA GLY A 311 -4.87 -8.80 11.86
C GLY A 311 -5.86 -8.53 10.74
N PHE A 312 -5.40 -7.81 9.71
CA PHE A 312 -6.06 -7.52 8.45
C PHE A 312 -4.99 -7.35 7.37
N ASP A 313 -5.29 -7.56 6.11
CA ASP A 313 -4.53 -7.41 4.86
C ASP A 313 -3.97 -8.72 4.28
N ASN A 314 -3.92 -9.82 5.03
CA ASN A 314 -3.29 -11.08 4.61
C ASN A 314 -1.89 -10.85 3.99
N SER A 315 -1.14 -9.92 4.56
CA SER A 315 0.21 -9.58 4.12
C SER A 315 1.17 -10.77 4.35
N PRO A 316 2.32 -10.83 3.65
CA PRO A 316 3.29 -11.91 3.83
C PRO A 316 3.69 -12.15 5.28
N ILE A 317 3.77 -11.10 6.10
CA ILE A 317 4.11 -11.21 7.51
C ILE A 317 3.08 -12.03 8.30
N ALA A 318 1.80 -12.02 7.91
CA ALA A 318 0.75 -12.78 8.58
C ALA A 318 0.98 -14.29 8.49
N SER A 319 1.55 -14.77 7.39
CA SER A 319 1.85 -16.21 7.19
C SER A 319 3.23 -16.59 7.70
N THR A 320 4.22 -15.70 7.64
CA THR A 320 5.61 -15.99 8.05
C THR A 320 5.85 -15.80 9.54
N ASN A 321 4.98 -15.02 10.23
CA ASN A 321 5.05 -14.86 11.69
C ASN A 321 4.80 -16.18 12.42
N GLN A 322 5.34 -16.32 13.64
CA GLN A 322 5.15 -17.50 14.49
C GLN A 322 4.63 -17.09 15.87
N PRO A 323 3.38 -17.48 16.20
CA PRO A 323 2.38 -18.21 15.40
C PRO A 323 1.83 -17.35 14.24
N GLY A 324 1.38 -18.00 13.15
CA GLY A 324 0.76 -17.35 12.02
C GLY A 324 -0.48 -16.54 12.41
N ILE A 325 -0.65 -15.35 11.83
CA ILE A 325 -1.70 -14.39 12.21
C ILE A 325 -3.01 -14.70 11.47
N THR A 326 -4.09 -14.94 12.22
CA THR A 326 -5.46 -14.96 11.70
C THR A 326 -5.81 -13.55 11.21
N THR A 327 -6.24 -13.42 9.95
CA THR A 327 -6.38 -12.14 9.28
C THR A 327 -7.58 -12.13 8.33
N ILE A 328 -7.92 -10.97 7.82
CA ILE A 328 -8.86 -10.78 6.71
C ILE A 328 -8.05 -10.53 5.43
N ASP A 329 -8.38 -11.26 4.37
CA ASP A 329 -7.79 -11.10 3.05
C ASP A 329 -8.65 -10.13 2.21
N PRO A 330 -8.14 -8.97 1.81
CA PRO A 330 -8.85 -8.01 0.99
C PRO A 330 -8.86 -8.38 -0.50
N HIS A 331 -8.23 -9.48 -0.92
CA HIS A 331 -8.08 -9.90 -2.32
C HIS A 331 -7.43 -8.83 -3.20
N SER A 332 -6.18 -8.47 -2.90
CA SER A 332 -5.45 -7.34 -3.52
C SER A 332 -5.40 -7.38 -5.05
N SER A 333 -5.36 -8.57 -5.66
CA SER A 333 -5.39 -8.73 -7.11
C SER A 333 -6.74 -8.32 -7.70
N ASP A 334 -7.85 -8.68 -7.05
CA ASP A 334 -9.19 -8.33 -7.51
C ASP A 334 -9.44 -6.83 -7.35
N LEU A 335 -8.92 -6.22 -6.27
CA LEU A 335 -8.92 -4.77 -6.08
C LEU A 335 -8.18 -4.05 -7.21
N ALA A 336 -7.05 -4.59 -7.66
CA ALA A 336 -6.29 -4.00 -8.77
C ALA A 336 -7.05 -4.08 -10.11
N TRP A 337 -7.71 -5.18 -10.37
CA TRP A 337 -8.60 -5.33 -11.54
C TRP A 337 -9.75 -4.34 -11.51
N GLU A 338 -10.41 -4.20 -10.35
CA GLU A 338 -11.52 -3.26 -10.20
C GLU A 338 -11.06 -1.81 -10.32
N ALA A 339 -9.89 -1.45 -9.74
CA ALA A 339 -9.31 -0.12 -9.90
C ALA A 339 -9.09 0.23 -11.38
N THR A 340 -8.53 -0.72 -12.15
CA THR A 340 -8.33 -0.54 -13.61
C THR A 340 -9.65 -0.34 -14.33
N SER A 341 -10.65 -1.18 -14.03
CA SER A 341 -11.99 -1.10 -14.62
C SER A 341 -12.65 0.24 -14.33
N LEU A 342 -12.55 0.72 -13.08
CA LEU A 342 -13.10 2.01 -12.67
C LEU A 342 -12.45 3.19 -13.39
N ILE A 343 -11.11 3.19 -13.50
CA ILE A 343 -10.37 4.23 -14.22
C ILE A 343 -10.80 4.28 -15.69
N LEU A 344 -10.80 3.13 -16.36
CA LEU A 344 -11.15 3.05 -17.78
C LEU A 344 -12.62 3.44 -18.02
N SER A 345 -13.54 2.92 -17.21
CA SER A 345 -14.96 3.27 -17.30
C SER A 345 -15.21 4.77 -17.10
N ARG A 346 -14.48 5.40 -16.16
CA ARG A 346 -14.60 6.85 -15.92
C ARG A 346 -14.02 7.67 -17.07
N LEU A 347 -12.98 7.19 -17.74
CA LEU A 347 -12.43 7.82 -18.93
C LEU A 347 -13.36 7.71 -20.14
N GLU A 348 -14.07 6.59 -20.29
CA GLU A 348 -15.05 6.37 -21.36
C GLU A 348 -16.32 7.19 -21.14
N GLU A 349 -16.81 7.26 -19.88
CA GLU A 349 -18.05 7.95 -19.52
C GLU A 349 -17.83 8.90 -18.31
N PRO A 350 -17.26 10.09 -18.52
CA PRO A 350 -16.91 11.03 -17.44
C PRO A 350 -18.09 11.51 -16.59
N GLU A 351 -19.28 11.60 -17.17
CA GLU A 351 -20.50 12.14 -16.55
C GLU A 351 -21.25 11.12 -15.66
N GLN A 352 -20.77 9.87 -15.57
CA GLN A 352 -21.39 8.89 -14.67
C GLN A 352 -21.38 9.40 -13.22
N PRO A 353 -22.35 9.03 -12.38
CA PRO A 353 -22.30 9.29 -10.95
C PRO A 353 -21.00 8.72 -10.33
N TYR A 354 -20.43 9.42 -9.36
CA TYR A 354 -19.29 8.90 -8.61
C TYR A 354 -19.69 7.65 -7.83
N ARG A 355 -18.77 6.67 -7.83
CA ARG A 355 -19.00 5.35 -7.25
C ARG A 355 -18.17 5.16 -6.00
N ASN A 356 -18.77 4.53 -5.01
CA ASN A 356 -18.08 4.08 -3.81
C ASN A 356 -18.20 2.57 -3.76
N ILE A 357 -17.12 1.87 -4.12
CA ILE A 357 -17.10 0.41 -4.31
C ILE A 357 -16.33 -0.24 -3.17
N ARG A 358 -16.92 -1.29 -2.60
CA ARG A 358 -16.31 -2.16 -1.61
C ARG A 358 -16.28 -3.58 -2.14
N LEU A 359 -15.07 -4.11 -2.39
CA LEU A 359 -14.92 -5.50 -2.77
C LEU A 359 -14.97 -6.40 -1.53
N GLN A 360 -15.63 -7.55 -1.67
CA GLN A 360 -15.71 -8.55 -0.63
C GLN A 360 -14.32 -9.04 -0.23
N SER A 361 -14.12 -9.18 1.06
CA SER A 361 -12.95 -9.78 1.67
C SER A 361 -13.21 -11.23 2.11
N SER A 362 -12.23 -11.91 2.67
CA SER A 362 -12.42 -13.23 3.25
C SER A 362 -11.57 -13.45 4.51
N THR A 363 -12.00 -14.37 5.37
CA THR A 363 -11.29 -14.68 6.61
C THR A 363 -10.29 -15.79 6.41
N ILE A 364 -9.02 -15.56 6.74
CA ILE A 364 -7.94 -16.56 6.79
C ILE A 364 -7.61 -16.88 8.23
N LYS A 365 -7.98 -18.08 8.68
CA LYS A 365 -7.71 -18.55 10.03
C LYS A 365 -6.31 -19.17 10.13
N ARG A 366 -5.54 -18.74 11.15
CA ARG A 366 -4.20 -19.24 11.48
C ARG A 366 -4.05 -19.43 12.99
N ASP A 367 -2.84 -19.77 13.43
CA ASP A 367 -2.56 -20.21 14.79
C ASP A 367 -2.81 -19.14 15.87
N SER A 368 -2.72 -17.83 15.54
CA SER A 368 -2.89 -16.74 16.51
C SER A 368 -4.27 -16.69 17.20
N THR A 369 -5.25 -17.46 16.69
CA THR A 369 -6.59 -17.60 17.29
C THR A 369 -6.98 -19.04 17.56
N LEU A 370 -6.01 -19.97 17.56
CA LEU A 370 -6.24 -21.40 17.84
C LEU A 370 -5.73 -21.74 19.24
N ARG A 371 -6.56 -21.57 20.29
CA ARG A 371 -6.27 -22.14 21.61
C ARG A 371 -6.47 -23.66 21.51
N ARG A 372 -5.43 -24.42 21.88
CA ARG A 372 -5.45 -25.89 22.00
C ARG A 372 -5.94 -26.30 23.35
#